data_9491fa58f969bb329b829ad255696d55
#
_entry.id   9491fa58f969bb329b829ad255696d55
#
_cell.length_a   1.000
_cell.length_b   1.000
_cell.length_c   1.000
_cell.angle_alpha   90.00
_cell.angle_beta   90.00
_cell.angle_gamma   90.00
#
_symmetry.space_group_name_H-M   'P 1'
#
loop_
_entity.id
_entity.type
_entity.pdbx_description
1 polymer ?
#
loop_
_entity_poly.entity_id
_entity_poly.type
_entity_poly.pdbx_seq_one_letter_code
_entity_poly.pdbx_strand_id
1 'polypeptide(L)'
;KSAKQDAAKTTKAALKALTESVAHDLVQETGKRITAHLLIPGFTYTGLTRARGVTEKPEGAWTPEQVADFMLKGMAAGDFYILCPDNEVDRETDLKRMRWNIGDILENRPALSRWHPDYGEAFKAYLNGSADGH
;
A
#
# COMPACT_ATOMS: atom_id res chain seq x y z
N LYS A 1 -3.03 3.30 21.19
CA LYS A 1 -3.56 3.43 19.81
C LYS A 1 -4.97 4.00 19.91
N SER A 2 -5.30 5.03 19.12
CA SER A 2 -6.61 5.67 19.24
C SER A 2 -7.64 4.97 18.33
N ALA A 3 -8.91 4.94 18.75
CA ALA A 3 -10.03 4.45 17.94
C ALA A 3 -10.09 5.07 16.53
N LYS A 4 -9.61 6.31 16.36
CA LYS A 4 -9.50 6.97 15.06
C LYS A 4 -8.53 6.27 14.09
N GLN A 5 -7.43 5.68 14.59
CA GLN A 5 -6.48 4.96 13.75
C GLN A 5 -7.05 3.63 13.28
N ASP A 6 -7.81 2.96 14.14
CA ASP A 6 -8.45 1.69 13.79
C ASP A 6 -9.60 1.89 12.80
N ALA A 7 -10.40 2.94 12.98
CA ALA A 7 -11.43 3.34 12.02
C ALA A 7 -10.83 3.66 10.63
N ALA A 8 -9.70 4.38 10.56
CA ALA A 8 -9.03 4.69 9.30
C ALA A 8 -8.50 3.44 8.59
N LYS A 9 -7.97 2.46 9.31
CA LYS A 9 -7.53 1.18 8.74
C LYS A 9 -8.71 0.38 8.18
N THR A 10 -9.80 0.30 8.93
CA THR A 10 -11.03 -0.39 8.52
C THR A 10 -11.59 0.23 7.24
N THR A 11 -11.66 1.56 7.16
CA THR A 11 -12.14 2.27 5.98
C THR A 11 -11.27 1.99 4.74
N LYS A 12 -9.95 1.98 4.90
CA LYS A 12 -9.04 1.68 3.79
C LYS A 12 -9.16 0.24 3.31
N ALA A 13 -9.34 -0.72 4.20
CA ALA A 13 -9.54 -2.12 3.83
C ALA A 13 -10.87 -2.30 3.09
N ALA A 14 -11.94 -1.66 3.54
CA ALA A 14 -13.23 -1.67 2.87
C ALA A 14 -13.17 -1.02 1.48
N LEU A 15 -12.46 0.10 1.33
CA LEU A 15 -12.27 0.77 0.05
C LEU A 15 -11.55 -0.13 -0.97
N LYS A 16 -10.54 -0.88 -0.54
CA LYS A 16 -9.85 -1.85 -1.42
C LYS A 16 -10.85 -2.88 -1.96
N ALA A 17 -11.59 -3.55 -1.08
CA ALA A 17 -12.56 -4.57 -1.46
C ALA A 17 -13.67 -4.02 -2.38
N LEU A 18 -14.18 -2.83 -2.08
CA LEU A 18 -15.18 -2.16 -2.91
C LEU A 18 -14.63 -1.85 -4.31
N THR A 19 -13.42 -1.29 -4.40
CA THR A 19 -12.83 -0.92 -5.68
C THR A 19 -12.54 -2.15 -6.54
N GLU A 20 -12.13 -3.27 -5.93
CA GLU A 20 -11.97 -4.56 -6.64
C GLU A 20 -13.29 -5.04 -7.22
N SER A 21 -14.39 -5.00 -6.46
CA SER A 21 -15.73 -5.35 -6.95
C SER A 21 -16.17 -4.45 -8.10
N VAL A 22 -16.04 -3.14 -7.94
CA VAL A 22 -16.41 -2.16 -8.98
C VAL A 22 -15.60 -2.40 -10.25
N ALA A 23 -14.30 -2.65 -10.15
CA ALA A 23 -13.47 -2.94 -11.31
C ALA A 23 -13.90 -4.21 -12.04
N HIS A 24 -14.26 -5.25 -11.30
CA HIS A 24 -14.80 -6.48 -11.87
C HIS A 24 -16.12 -6.23 -12.62
N ASP A 25 -17.07 -5.56 -11.99
CA ASP A 25 -18.37 -5.27 -12.58
C ASP A 25 -18.25 -4.41 -13.85
N LEU A 26 -17.39 -3.40 -13.83
CA LEU A 26 -17.12 -2.56 -15.00
C LEU A 26 -16.56 -3.36 -16.19
N VAL A 27 -15.72 -4.34 -15.95
CA VAL A 27 -15.22 -5.23 -17.02
C VAL A 27 -16.36 -6.03 -17.62
N GLN A 28 -17.26 -6.59 -16.81
CA GLN A 28 -18.41 -7.37 -17.27
C GLN A 28 -19.41 -6.50 -18.05
N GLU A 29 -19.71 -5.33 -17.54
CA GLU A 29 -20.77 -4.47 -18.13
C GLU A 29 -20.29 -3.67 -19.35
N THR A 30 -19.02 -3.28 -19.38
CA THR A 30 -18.51 -2.32 -20.38
C THR A 30 -17.47 -2.90 -21.34
N GLY A 31 -17.01 -4.15 -21.13
CA GLY A 31 -15.94 -4.73 -21.94
C GLY A 31 -14.65 -3.94 -21.88
N LYS A 32 -14.28 -3.46 -20.69
CA LYS A 32 -13.08 -2.64 -20.42
C LYS A 32 -13.11 -1.21 -20.99
N ARG A 33 -14.25 -0.71 -21.45
CA ARG A 33 -14.35 0.69 -21.91
C ARG A 33 -14.27 1.68 -20.75
N ILE A 34 -14.70 1.25 -19.57
CA ILE A 34 -14.59 2.01 -18.32
C ILE A 34 -13.77 1.17 -17.36
N THR A 35 -12.80 1.79 -16.70
CA THR A 35 -11.90 1.14 -15.76
C THR A 35 -11.94 1.82 -14.39
N ALA A 36 -11.70 1.05 -13.34
CA ALA A 36 -11.43 1.55 -12.01
C ALA A 36 -10.00 1.17 -11.63
N HIS A 37 -9.37 2.00 -10.83
CA HIS A 37 -7.98 1.83 -10.39
C HIS A 37 -7.87 2.10 -8.90
N LEU A 38 -7.02 1.35 -8.19
CA LEU A 38 -6.75 1.54 -6.78
C LEU A 38 -5.39 2.20 -6.60
N LEU A 39 -5.41 3.49 -6.25
CA LEU A 39 -4.19 4.24 -5.93
C LEU A 39 -3.79 3.97 -4.48
N ILE A 40 -2.57 3.50 -4.29
CA ILE A 40 -1.97 3.20 -2.99
C ILE A 40 -0.71 4.07 -2.83
N PRO A 41 -0.85 5.32 -2.34
CA PRO A 41 0.30 6.19 -2.16
C PRO A 41 1.13 5.76 -0.95
N GLY A 42 2.45 5.95 -1.07
CA GLY A 42 3.37 5.90 0.05
C GLY A 42 3.29 7.18 0.91
N PHE A 43 4.37 7.54 1.58
CA PHE A 43 4.41 8.75 2.39
C PHE A 43 4.29 10.01 1.51
N THR A 44 3.18 10.73 1.66
CA THR A 44 2.87 11.92 0.87
C THR A 44 2.70 13.14 1.76
N TYR A 45 3.40 14.22 1.44
CA TYR A 45 3.28 15.49 2.16
C TYR A 45 2.08 16.29 1.65
N THR A 46 1.06 16.39 2.48
CA THR A 46 -0.24 16.99 2.14
C THR A 46 -0.66 18.05 3.18
N GLY A 47 -1.78 18.72 2.94
CA GLY A 47 -2.40 19.60 3.94
C GLY A 47 -2.71 18.89 5.26
N LEU A 48 -3.02 17.58 5.22
CA LEU A 48 -3.24 16.79 6.42
C LEU A 48 -1.96 16.57 7.25
N THR A 49 -0.82 16.36 6.59
CA THR A 49 0.47 16.24 7.29
C THR A 49 0.88 17.56 7.90
N ARG A 50 0.65 18.68 7.21
CA ARG A 50 0.86 20.04 7.76
C ARG A 50 -0.02 20.31 8.97
N ALA A 51 -1.30 19.95 8.91
CA ALA A 51 -2.23 20.10 10.02
C ALA A 51 -1.86 19.26 11.26
N ARG A 52 -1.02 18.23 11.07
CA ARG A 52 -0.46 17.39 12.17
C ARG A 52 0.87 17.92 12.71
N GLY A 53 1.30 19.12 12.31
CA GLY A 53 2.50 19.78 12.82
C GLY A 53 3.78 19.53 11.99
N VAL A 54 3.68 18.88 10.85
CA VAL A 54 4.83 18.73 9.92
C VAL A 54 4.88 19.97 9.04
N THR A 55 5.69 20.96 9.41
CA THR A 55 5.76 22.29 8.75
C THR A 55 6.52 22.28 7.43
N GLU A 56 7.50 21.40 7.29
CA GLU A 56 8.32 21.23 6.09
C GLU A 56 8.14 19.84 5.50
N LYS A 57 8.30 19.73 4.17
CA LYS A 57 8.21 18.45 3.50
C LYS A 57 9.39 17.55 3.91
N PRO A 58 9.16 16.39 4.56
CA PRO A 58 10.23 15.44 4.83
C PRO A 58 10.87 14.95 3.53
N GLU A 59 12.17 14.66 3.58
CA GLU A 59 12.93 14.20 2.40
C GLU A 59 12.34 12.91 1.79
N GLY A 60 11.91 11.99 2.65
CA GLY A 60 11.29 10.73 2.23
C GLY A 60 9.88 10.87 1.65
N ALA A 61 9.20 12.02 1.81
CA ALA A 61 7.83 12.18 1.34
C ALA A 61 7.77 12.65 -0.12
N TRP A 62 6.81 12.10 -0.87
CA TRP A 62 6.43 12.63 -2.18
C TRP A 62 5.51 13.84 -2.05
N THR A 63 5.46 14.68 -3.11
CA THR A 63 4.45 15.71 -3.23
C THR A 63 3.15 15.12 -3.82
N PRO A 64 1.99 15.78 -3.64
CA PRO A 64 0.75 15.37 -4.30
C PRO A 64 0.86 15.27 -5.82
N GLU A 65 1.64 16.17 -6.44
CA GLU A 65 1.87 16.21 -7.88
C GLU A 65 2.64 14.96 -8.36
N GLN A 66 3.66 14.53 -7.62
CA GLN A 66 4.39 13.31 -7.92
C GLN A 66 3.48 12.08 -7.86
N VAL A 67 2.59 12.02 -6.88
CA VAL A 67 1.59 10.94 -6.76
C VAL A 67 0.63 10.97 -7.94
N ALA A 68 0.13 12.16 -8.33
CA ALA A 68 -0.77 12.32 -9.47
C ALA A 68 -0.12 11.88 -10.78
N ASP A 69 1.11 12.30 -11.03
CA ASP A 69 1.87 11.91 -12.24
C ASP A 69 2.10 10.39 -12.29
N PHE A 70 2.41 9.78 -11.16
CA PHE A 70 2.58 8.33 -11.07
C PHE A 70 1.25 7.61 -11.32
N MET A 71 0.16 8.11 -10.74
CA MET A 71 -1.19 7.59 -10.97
C MET A 71 -1.56 7.61 -12.46
N LEU A 72 -1.35 8.73 -13.14
CA LEU A 72 -1.68 8.85 -14.57
C LEU A 72 -0.88 7.86 -15.43
N LYS A 73 0.38 7.62 -15.10
CA LYS A 73 1.21 6.62 -15.78
C LYS A 73 0.68 5.20 -15.56
N GLY A 74 0.33 4.85 -14.32
CA GLY A 74 -0.25 3.55 -14.00
C GLY A 74 -1.61 3.33 -14.70
N MET A 75 -2.47 4.34 -14.72
CA MET A 75 -3.73 4.29 -15.44
C MET A 75 -3.52 4.09 -16.96
N ALA A 76 -2.59 4.80 -17.55
CA ALA A 76 -2.25 4.65 -18.98
C ALA A 76 -1.68 3.26 -19.30
N ALA A 77 -0.97 2.64 -18.35
CA ALA A 77 -0.47 1.26 -18.46
C ALA A 77 -1.56 0.20 -18.23
N GLY A 78 -2.73 0.58 -17.72
CA GLY A 78 -3.82 -0.34 -17.38
C GLY A 78 -3.66 -1.04 -16.05
N ASP A 79 -2.80 -0.52 -15.16
CA ASP A 79 -2.57 -1.09 -13.83
C ASP A 79 -3.81 -0.88 -12.96
N PHE A 80 -4.30 -1.94 -12.33
CA PHE A 80 -5.37 -1.81 -11.35
C PHE A 80 -4.82 -1.33 -9.99
N TYR A 81 -3.78 -2.00 -9.47
CA TYR A 81 -3.11 -1.59 -8.25
C TYR A 81 -1.95 -0.65 -8.57
N ILE A 82 -2.15 0.64 -8.33
CA ILE A 82 -1.12 1.66 -8.55
C ILE A 82 -0.42 1.93 -7.22
N LEU A 83 0.65 1.17 -6.97
CA LEU A 83 1.44 1.25 -5.75
C LEU A 83 2.53 2.30 -5.94
N CYS A 84 2.34 3.47 -5.34
CA CYS A 84 3.35 4.53 -5.36
C CYS A 84 4.44 4.22 -4.34
N PRO A 85 5.71 4.14 -4.75
CA PRO A 85 6.82 4.15 -3.80
C PRO A 85 6.90 5.49 -3.09
N ASP A 86 7.73 5.59 -2.07
CA ASP A 86 8.21 6.84 -1.50
C ASP A 86 9.74 6.87 -1.56
N ASN A 87 10.36 7.92 -1.07
CA ASN A 87 11.83 8.05 -1.14
C ASN A 87 12.55 7.25 -0.04
N GLU A 88 11.82 6.67 0.91
CA GLU A 88 12.39 5.89 2.03
C GLU A 88 12.35 4.38 1.77
N VAL A 89 11.35 3.94 1.01
CA VAL A 89 11.08 2.51 0.81
C VAL A 89 10.90 2.23 -0.67
N ASP A 90 11.74 1.37 -1.20
CA ASP A 90 11.62 0.90 -2.57
C ASP A 90 10.46 -0.09 -2.75
N ARG A 91 10.09 -0.29 -4.01
CA ARG A 91 9.00 -1.21 -4.38
C ARG A 91 9.28 -2.66 -3.95
N GLU A 92 10.53 -3.10 -4.00
CA GLU A 92 10.89 -4.47 -3.63
C GLU A 92 10.65 -4.73 -2.15
N THR A 93 11.07 -3.80 -1.30
CA THR A 93 10.83 -3.84 0.15
C THR A 93 9.33 -3.85 0.47
N ASP A 94 8.54 -3.03 -0.21
CA ASP A 94 7.09 -3.03 -0.01
C ASP A 94 6.43 -4.34 -0.45
N LEU A 95 6.86 -4.93 -1.56
CA LEU A 95 6.37 -6.24 -1.98
C LEU A 95 6.74 -7.34 -0.97
N LYS A 96 7.96 -7.33 -0.42
CA LYS A 96 8.36 -8.25 0.67
C LYS A 96 7.48 -8.06 1.90
N ARG A 97 7.21 -6.83 2.30
CA ARG A 97 6.30 -6.52 3.42
C ARG A 97 4.88 -7.05 3.21
N MET A 98 4.34 -6.90 2.01
CA MET A 98 3.01 -7.43 1.66
C MET A 98 3.00 -8.96 1.68
N ARG A 99 4.01 -9.62 1.08
CA ARG A 99 4.13 -11.08 1.12
C ARG A 99 4.23 -11.60 2.55
N TRP A 100 5.00 -10.93 3.39
CA TRP A 100 5.08 -11.28 4.81
C TRP A 100 3.73 -11.22 5.49
N ASN A 101 2.98 -10.13 5.28
CA ASN A 101 1.66 -9.95 5.90
C ASN A 101 0.65 -10.99 5.45
N ILE A 102 0.62 -11.36 4.16
CA ILE A 102 -0.27 -12.44 3.70
C ILE A 102 0.17 -13.80 4.24
N GLY A 103 1.47 -13.99 4.45
CA GLY A 103 2.04 -15.16 5.10
C GLY A 103 1.53 -15.38 6.53
N ASP A 104 1.12 -14.33 7.24
CA ASP A 104 0.49 -14.49 8.55
C ASP A 104 -0.77 -15.34 8.48
N ILE A 105 -1.55 -15.19 7.40
CA ILE A 105 -2.75 -16.00 7.16
C ILE A 105 -2.38 -17.41 6.68
N LEU A 106 -1.46 -17.50 5.72
CA LEU A 106 -1.13 -18.77 5.07
C LEU A 106 -0.44 -19.74 6.03
N GLU A 107 0.38 -19.24 6.94
CA GLU A 107 1.19 -20.01 7.87
C GLU A 107 0.62 -20.01 9.30
N ASN A 108 -0.54 -19.37 9.49
CA ASN A 108 -1.18 -19.18 10.80
C ASN A 108 -0.23 -18.59 11.85
N ARG A 109 0.55 -17.58 11.44
CA ARG A 109 1.40 -16.82 12.35
C ARG A 109 0.57 -15.87 13.23
N PRO A 110 1.11 -15.38 14.35
CA PRO A 110 0.43 -14.36 15.16
C PRO A 110 0.04 -13.14 14.34
N ALA A 111 -1.10 -12.54 14.66
CA ALA A 111 -1.57 -11.34 13.98
C ALA A 111 -0.50 -10.22 14.02
N LEU A 112 -0.25 -9.61 12.88
CA LEU A 112 0.77 -8.56 12.72
C LEU A 112 2.17 -9.05 13.13
N SER A 113 2.56 -10.24 12.71
CA SER A 113 3.81 -10.90 13.11
C SER A 113 5.05 -10.04 12.87
N ARG A 114 5.03 -9.17 11.86
CA ARG A 114 6.10 -8.18 11.59
C ARG A 114 6.51 -7.39 12.84
N TRP A 115 5.57 -7.11 13.75
CA TRP A 115 5.79 -6.34 14.97
C TRP A 115 5.71 -7.20 16.23
N HIS A 116 5.55 -8.52 16.07
CA HIS A 116 5.53 -9.44 17.21
C HIS A 116 6.96 -9.67 17.73
N PRO A 117 7.18 -9.69 19.06
CA PRO A 117 8.51 -9.84 19.64
C PRO A 117 9.28 -11.06 19.12
N ASP A 118 8.60 -12.19 18.94
CA ASP A 118 9.23 -13.45 18.53
C ASP A 118 9.53 -13.53 17.04
N TYR A 119 9.00 -12.63 16.23
CA TYR A 119 9.13 -12.64 14.76
C TYR A 119 9.97 -11.50 14.20
N GLY A 120 10.39 -10.54 15.01
CA GLY A 120 11.12 -9.37 14.55
C GLY A 120 12.43 -9.70 13.83
N GLU A 121 13.20 -10.66 14.35
CA GLU A 121 14.45 -11.09 13.73
C GLU A 121 14.21 -11.89 12.46
N ALA A 122 13.23 -12.79 12.44
CA ALA A 122 12.84 -13.54 11.25
C ALA A 122 12.38 -12.61 10.13
N PHE A 123 11.61 -11.56 10.46
CA PHE A 123 11.19 -10.56 9.50
C PHE A 123 12.37 -9.76 8.92
N LYS A 124 13.33 -9.36 9.75
CA LYS A 124 14.55 -8.68 9.28
C LYS A 124 15.37 -9.56 8.34
N ALA A 125 15.55 -10.83 8.72
CA ALA A 125 16.25 -11.80 7.88
C ALA A 125 15.55 -11.98 6.52
N TYR A 126 14.23 -12.08 6.52
CA TYR A 126 13.41 -12.16 5.31
C TYR A 126 13.58 -10.93 4.39
N LEU A 127 13.62 -9.71 4.96
CA LEU A 127 13.85 -8.49 4.15
C LEU A 127 15.23 -8.48 3.52
N ASN A 128 16.26 -8.95 4.23
CA ASN A 128 17.65 -8.93 3.78
C ASN A 128 18.00 -10.11 2.86
N GLY A 129 17.19 -11.17 2.88
CA GLY A 129 17.35 -12.30 1.98
C GLY A 129 16.89 -11.97 0.57
N SER A 130 17.59 -12.50 -0.44
CA SER A 130 17.09 -12.51 -1.81
C SER A 130 15.75 -13.23 -1.84
N ALA A 131 14.79 -12.72 -2.60
CA ALA A 131 13.49 -13.36 -2.81
C ALA A 131 13.66 -14.60 -3.72
N ASP A 132 14.49 -15.55 -3.31
CA ASP A 132 14.63 -16.84 -3.95
C ASP A 132 13.77 -17.83 -3.19
N GLY A 133 12.69 -18.22 -3.82
CA GLY A 133 11.94 -19.36 -3.32
C GLY A 133 10.45 -19.30 -3.55
N HIS A 134 10.06 -19.63 -4.78
CA HIS A 134 8.78 -20.24 -5.21
C HIS A 134 7.55 -19.35 -5.19
#